data_9829788d8c8fa4f3a5a8b7ec9ae9c10a
#
_entry.id   9829788d8c8fa4f3a5a8b7ec9ae9c10a
#
_cell.length_a   1.000
_cell.length_b   1.000
_cell.length_c   1.000
_cell.angle_alpha   90.00
_cell.angle_beta   90.00
_cell.angle_gamma   90.00
#
_symmetry.space_group_name_H-M   'P 1'
#
loop_
_entity.id
_entity.type
_entity.pdbx_description
1 polymer ?
#
loop_
_entity_poly.entity_id
_entity_poly.type
_entity_poly.pdbx_seq_one_letter_code
_entity_poly.pdbx_strand_id
1 'polypeptide(L)'
;MSKDRKKWSILLALGLTICSTLTGCGGKKEIKTVNVKVQEASKIVIPVKDKDSFYYIDANGKKLFDKEFSYAGAFQDGMAVVEKKGKTGYIDTKGNYCVKPIYDQGSDMTNGYAVVAKNDQYGYIKQSGTIAIEPRYEEAYVFAKNGLARIKRNGKYGFINAQGEEVIKAVYLTASDFDDHGNAIVQTKSGYGAIDQKGVQTVACQYDSMGAFSKDGLALICQNDLYGYVDRTGTVIVKPKYENARDFGDNKMAAVFRATRWGYINTKGKEVLKPTYVKAWNFVGGRALLQKNKKFGYLGTDFEYEIDPDYEKAREFSENGLAVVCMDGKFGVIDRYGNRVAKTEYNDIQDFGDTGYTIVQKNGKYGIMNAKGKITAKIQYQAIGVISAIN
;
A
#
# COMPACT_ATOMS: atom_id res chain seq x y z
N MET A 1 -63.08 15.37 5.35
CA MET A 1 -62.67 15.69 6.73
C MET A 1 -61.53 14.79 7.11
N SER A 2 -60.53 15.38 7.69
CA SER A 2 -59.35 14.93 8.36
C SER A 2 -58.10 14.62 7.49
N LYS A 3 -57.17 15.56 7.60
CA LYS A 3 -55.81 15.57 7.10
C LYS A 3 -54.92 14.76 8.01
N ASP A 4 -54.10 13.87 7.48
CA ASP A 4 -52.93 13.39 8.17
C ASP A 4 -51.65 13.78 7.47
N ARG A 5 -50.86 14.60 8.16
CA ARG A 5 -49.55 15.10 7.75
C ARG A 5 -48.45 14.09 8.14
N LYS A 6 -47.72 13.57 7.18
CA LYS A 6 -46.47 12.86 7.44
C LYS A 6 -45.38 13.87 7.83
N LYS A 7 -44.89 13.76 9.08
CA LYS A 7 -43.69 14.45 9.57
C LYS A 7 -42.45 13.72 9.09
N TRP A 8 -41.59 14.43 8.40
CA TRP A 8 -40.22 14.02 8.11
C TRP A 8 -39.36 14.48 9.28
N SER A 9 -38.72 13.53 9.96
CA SER A 9 -37.71 13.83 10.99
C SER A 9 -36.35 13.87 10.36
N ILE A 10 -35.80 15.09 10.22
CA ILE A 10 -34.42 15.31 9.89
C ILE A 10 -33.65 15.24 11.20
N LEU A 11 -32.81 14.23 11.39
CA LEU A 11 -31.84 14.19 12.48
C LEU A 11 -30.62 15.02 12.07
N LEU A 12 -30.58 16.27 12.56
CA LEU A 12 -29.36 17.05 12.61
C LEU A 12 -28.51 16.55 13.80
N ALA A 13 -27.35 15.97 13.50
CA ALA A 13 -26.33 15.73 14.51
C ALA A 13 -25.63 17.06 14.83
N LEU A 14 -26.10 17.76 15.86
CA LEU A 14 -25.39 18.91 16.47
C LEU A 14 -24.20 18.37 17.26
N GLY A 15 -22.98 18.71 16.82
CA GLY A 15 -21.78 18.61 17.62
C GLY A 15 -21.86 19.60 18.79
N LEU A 16 -21.97 19.12 20.00
CA LEU A 16 -21.86 19.92 21.20
C LEU A 16 -20.40 20.34 21.41
N THR A 17 -20.08 21.59 21.09
CA THR A 17 -18.87 22.26 21.54
C THR A 17 -19.14 22.75 22.97
N ILE A 18 -18.59 22.05 23.96
CA ILE A 18 -18.58 22.55 25.34
C ILE A 18 -17.42 23.51 25.47
N CYS A 19 -17.73 24.81 25.46
CA CYS A 19 -16.80 25.86 25.82
C CYS A 19 -16.88 26.04 27.34
N SER A 20 -15.92 25.50 28.09
CA SER A 20 -15.73 25.84 29.51
C SER A 20 -14.57 26.84 29.64
N THR A 21 -14.92 28.10 29.81
CA THR A 21 -13.98 29.12 30.24
C THR A 21 -13.63 28.90 31.72
N LEU A 22 -12.40 28.48 31.98
CA LEU A 22 -11.76 28.55 33.30
C LEU A 22 -10.47 29.36 33.15
N THR A 23 -10.50 30.57 33.65
CA THR A 23 -9.33 31.43 33.85
C THR A 23 -8.44 30.82 34.92
N GLY A 24 -7.27 30.33 34.50
CA GLY A 24 -6.21 29.89 35.40
C GLY A 24 -4.89 29.90 34.62
N CYS A 25 -3.93 30.73 35.04
CA CYS A 25 -2.58 30.79 34.50
C CYS A 25 -1.88 29.45 34.60
N GLY A 26 -1.71 28.79 33.49
CA GLY A 26 -1.02 27.54 33.27
C GLY A 26 -1.42 27.06 31.87
N GLY A 27 -0.65 27.40 30.83
CA GLY A 27 -0.97 27.06 29.46
C GLY A 27 -1.12 25.55 29.31
N LYS A 28 -2.34 25.04 29.31
CA LYS A 28 -2.63 23.68 28.86
C LYS A 28 -2.32 23.62 27.37
N LYS A 29 -1.25 22.95 27.00
CA LYS A 29 -1.00 22.60 25.61
C LYS A 29 -2.24 21.85 25.11
N GLU A 30 -2.93 22.40 24.11
CA GLU A 30 -4.06 21.76 23.46
C GLU A 30 -3.57 20.43 22.88
N ILE A 31 -4.16 19.32 23.31
CA ILE A 31 -3.77 18.00 22.83
C ILE A 31 -4.36 17.85 21.42
N LYS A 32 -3.51 18.06 20.40
CA LYS A 32 -3.88 17.76 19.01
C LYS A 32 -3.99 16.26 18.85
N THR A 33 -5.10 15.78 18.28
CA THR A 33 -5.34 14.36 17.98
C THR A 33 -5.69 14.17 16.52
N VAL A 34 -5.37 12.98 15.99
CA VAL A 34 -5.76 12.59 14.63
C VAL A 34 -7.13 11.90 14.67
N ASN A 35 -8.05 12.37 13.84
CA ASN A 35 -9.33 11.70 13.66
C ASN A 35 -9.21 10.71 12.49
N VAL A 36 -8.90 9.46 12.79
CA VAL A 36 -8.77 8.39 11.78
C VAL A 36 -10.14 7.83 11.46
N LYS A 37 -10.48 7.81 10.16
CA LYS A 37 -11.68 7.16 9.67
C LYS A 37 -11.54 5.64 9.81
N VAL A 38 -12.49 5.01 10.50
CA VAL A 38 -12.61 3.56 10.61
C VAL A 38 -13.85 3.14 9.85
N GLN A 39 -13.71 2.22 8.89
CA GLN A 39 -14.85 1.70 8.14
C GLN A 39 -15.76 0.83 9.02
N GLU A 40 -17.02 0.66 8.61
CA GLU A 40 -17.96 -0.20 9.31
C GLU A 40 -17.45 -1.65 9.35
N ALA A 41 -17.42 -2.25 10.54
CA ALA A 41 -16.90 -3.59 10.74
C ALA A 41 -17.58 -4.66 9.88
N SER A 42 -18.88 -4.49 9.59
CA SER A 42 -19.67 -5.40 8.73
C SER A 42 -19.30 -5.37 7.25
N LYS A 43 -18.60 -4.31 6.81
CA LYS A 43 -18.06 -4.16 5.45
C LYS A 43 -16.63 -4.62 5.32
N ILE A 44 -16.01 -5.04 6.40
CA ILE A 44 -14.64 -5.55 6.42
C ILE A 44 -14.67 -7.06 6.34
N VAL A 45 -13.90 -7.62 5.44
CA VAL A 45 -13.76 -9.05 5.24
C VAL A 45 -12.29 -9.45 5.39
N ILE A 46 -12.05 -10.45 6.21
CA ILE A 46 -10.72 -10.85 6.63
C ILE A 46 -10.61 -12.36 6.55
N PRO A 47 -9.72 -12.92 5.73
CA PRO A 47 -9.40 -14.33 5.78
C PRO A 47 -8.55 -14.63 7.01
N VAL A 48 -8.98 -15.58 7.82
CA VAL A 48 -8.28 -16.01 9.04
C VAL A 48 -8.02 -17.51 8.97
N LYS A 49 -6.88 -17.93 9.51
CA LYS A 49 -6.54 -19.34 9.67
C LYS A 49 -6.71 -19.77 11.12
N ASP A 50 -7.50 -20.82 11.31
CA ASP A 50 -7.56 -21.58 12.56
C ASP A 50 -7.37 -23.06 12.23
N LYS A 51 -6.51 -23.75 13.01
CA LYS A 51 -6.05 -25.11 12.70
C LYS A 51 -5.47 -25.19 11.27
N ASP A 52 -6.08 -25.99 10.40
CA ASP A 52 -5.54 -26.31 9.07
C ASP A 52 -6.24 -25.58 7.92
N SER A 53 -7.28 -24.79 8.20
CA SER A 53 -8.10 -24.17 7.18
C SER A 53 -8.28 -22.67 7.36
N PHE A 54 -8.49 -21.97 6.25
CA PHE A 54 -8.90 -20.57 6.19
C PHE A 54 -10.41 -20.45 6.07
N TYR A 55 -10.96 -19.45 6.74
CA TYR A 55 -12.34 -18.99 6.57
C TYR A 55 -12.41 -17.47 6.72
N TYR A 56 -13.56 -16.87 6.45
CA TYR A 56 -13.69 -15.42 6.47
C TYR A 56 -14.50 -14.95 7.68
N ILE A 57 -14.01 -13.84 8.27
CA ILE A 57 -14.67 -13.10 9.37
C ILE A 57 -14.89 -11.63 8.99
N ASP A 58 -15.80 -10.95 9.69
CA ASP A 58 -15.84 -9.49 9.73
C ASP A 58 -14.81 -8.91 10.72
N ALA A 59 -14.70 -7.58 10.80
CA ALA A 59 -13.76 -6.93 11.72
C ALA A 59 -14.07 -7.15 13.21
N ASN A 60 -15.24 -7.65 13.58
CA ASN A 60 -15.63 -8.02 14.95
C ASN A 60 -15.35 -9.49 15.26
N GLY A 61 -14.86 -10.26 14.30
CA GLY A 61 -14.57 -11.68 14.45
C GLY A 61 -15.75 -12.61 14.19
N LYS A 62 -16.87 -12.10 13.63
CA LYS A 62 -18.02 -12.92 13.24
C LYS A 62 -17.72 -13.65 11.94
N LYS A 63 -17.90 -14.98 11.91
CA LYS A 63 -17.80 -15.80 10.69
C LYS A 63 -18.88 -15.39 9.67
N LEU A 64 -18.46 -15.20 8.41
CA LEU A 64 -19.31 -14.64 7.36
C LEU A 64 -20.07 -15.72 6.58
N PHE A 65 -19.43 -16.87 6.32
CA PHE A 65 -20.07 -18.01 5.63
C PHE A 65 -19.38 -19.34 5.97
N ASP A 66 -20.14 -20.45 5.83
CA ASP A 66 -19.69 -21.79 6.22
C ASP A 66 -18.91 -22.47 5.08
N LYS A 67 -17.75 -21.93 4.76
CA LYS A 67 -16.81 -22.54 3.82
C LYS A 67 -15.39 -22.43 4.35
N GLU A 68 -14.62 -23.47 4.10
CA GLU A 68 -13.23 -23.55 4.47
C GLU A 68 -12.36 -23.88 3.27
N PHE A 69 -11.16 -23.30 3.26
CA PHE A 69 -10.24 -23.33 2.15
C PHE A 69 -8.83 -23.69 2.66
N SER A 70 -8.00 -24.26 1.79
CA SER A 70 -6.57 -24.42 2.09
C SER A 70 -5.82 -23.09 2.03
N TYR A 71 -6.30 -22.15 1.20
CA TYR A 71 -5.89 -20.75 1.15
C TYR A 71 -7.09 -19.85 0.88
N ALA A 72 -7.06 -18.62 1.41
CA ALA A 72 -8.08 -17.59 1.17
C ALA A 72 -7.42 -16.22 1.05
N GLY A 73 -7.61 -15.56 -0.09
CA GLY A 73 -7.12 -14.21 -0.38
C GLY A 73 -8.09 -13.11 0.06
N ALA A 74 -7.69 -11.86 -0.12
CA ALA A 74 -8.54 -10.70 0.11
C ALA A 74 -9.63 -10.57 -0.95
N PHE A 75 -10.74 -9.92 -0.61
CA PHE A 75 -11.71 -9.50 -1.61
C PHE A 75 -11.20 -8.26 -2.34
N GLN A 76 -11.11 -8.37 -3.67
CA GLN A 76 -10.81 -7.27 -4.58
C GLN A 76 -11.78 -7.34 -5.76
N ASP A 77 -12.29 -6.20 -6.21
CA ASP A 77 -13.32 -6.12 -7.26
C ASP A 77 -14.47 -7.10 -7.03
N GLY A 78 -14.90 -7.29 -5.76
CA GLY A 78 -16.03 -8.15 -5.39
C GLY A 78 -15.76 -9.66 -5.44
N MET A 79 -14.54 -10.10 -5.68
CA MET A 79 -14.14 -11.51 -5.68
C MET A 79 -12.91 -11.77 -4.81
N ALA A 80 -12.83 -12.97 -4.25
CA ALA A 80 -11.64 -13.44 -3.56
C ALA A 80 -11.10 -14.73 -4.21
N VAL A 81 -9.80 -14.78 -4.40
CA VAL A 81 -9.09 -16.01 -4.78
C VAL A 81 -9.10 -16.98 -3.60
N VAL A 82 -9.41 -18.24 -3.86
CA VAL A 82 -9.41 -19.30 -2.85
C VAL A 82 -8.80 -20.59 -3.42
N GLU A 83 -8.16 -21.36 -2.53
CA GLU A 83 -7.66 -22.67 -2.89
C GLU A 83 -8.42 -23.79 -2.18
N LYS A 84 -8.67 -24.88 -2.91
CA LYS A 84 -9.20 -26.13 -2.36
C LYS A 84 -8.58 -27.31 -3.09
N LYS A 85 -8.03 -28.27 -2.33
CA LYS A 85 -7.38 -29.47 -2.87
C LYS A 85 -6.28 -29.16 -3.91
N GLY A 86 -5.46 -28.13 -3.64
CA GLY A 86 -4.34 -27.73 -4.51
C GLY A 86 -4.76 -27.06 -5.82
N LYS A 87 -6.01 -26.64 -5.96
CA LYS A 87 -6.50 -25.91 -7.12
C LYS A 87 -7.10 -24.58 -6.70
N THR A 88 -6.90 -23.56 -7.51
CA THR A 88 -7.38 -22.20 -7.33
C THR A 88 -8.74 -22.00 -8.00
N GLY A 89 -9.63 -21.33 -7.29
CA GLY A 89 -10.93 -20.84 -7.75
C GLY A 89 -11.25 -19.49 -7.18
N TYR A 90 -12.45 -18.98 -7.41
CA TYR A 90 -12.88 -17.66 -6.97
C TYR A 90 -14.28 -17.71 -6.37
N ILE A 91 -14.49 -16.92 -5.32
CA ILE A 91 -15.77 -16.75 -4.65
C ILE A 91 -16.23 -15.29 -4.69
N ASP A 92 -17.56 -15.08 -4.68
CA ASP A 92 -18.18 -13.77 -4.51
C ASP A 92 -18.25 -13.35 -3.03
N THR A 93 -18.70 -12.13 -2.76
CA THR A 93 -18.86 -11.57 -1.41
C THR A 93 -19.89 -12.29 -0.53
N LYS A 94 -20.69 -13.19 -1.13
CA LYS A 94 -21.64 -14.09 -0.41
C LYS A 94 -21.02 -15.46 -0.13
N GLY A 95 -19.78 -15.70 -0.57
CA GLY A 95 -19.08 -16.95 -0.43
C GLY A 95 -19.44 -18.00 -1.48
N ASN A 96 -20.15 -17.67 -2.57
CA ASN A 96 -20.45 -18.59 -3.64
C ASN A 96 -19.30 -18.68 -4.63
N TYR A 97 -19.05 -19.87 -5.19
CA TYR A 97 -18.07 -20.01 -6.27
C TYR A 97 -18.55 -19.33 -7.55
N CYS A 98 -17.83 -18.28 -7.97
CA CYS A 98 -17.91 -17.74 -9.33
C CYS A 98 -17.10 -18.62 -10.30
N VAL A 99 -15.94 -19.11 -9.80
CA VAL A 99 -15.09 -20.06 -10.53
C VAL A 99 -14.76 -21.20 -9.57
N LYS A 100 -15.14 -22.43 -9.94
CA LYS A 100 -14.74 -23.62 -9.17
C LYS A 100 -13.22 -23.77 -9.16
N PRO A 101 -12.62 -24.37 -8.13
CA PRO A 101 -11.18 -24.63 -8.06
C PRO A 101 -10.71 -25.57 -9.17
N ILE A 102 -10.22 -25.02 -10.28
CA ILE A 102 -9.77 -25.75 -11.49
C ILE A 102 -8.42 -25.29 -12.02
N TYR A 103 -7.94 -24.10 -11.60
CA TYR A 103 -6.66 -23.54 -12.03
C TYR A 103 -5.52 -24.00 -11.12
N ASP A 104 -4.30 -24.00 -11.64
CA ASP A 104 -3.09 -24.32 -10.87
C ASP A 104 -2.72 -23.15 -9.97
N GLN A 105 -2.86 -21.92 -10.47
CA GLN A 105 -2.63 -20.67 -9.74
C GLN A 105 -3.65 -19.59 -10.17
N GLY A 106 -3.83 -18.58 -9.35
CA GLY A 106 -4.64 -17.40 -9.67
C GLY A 106 -4.22 -16.20 -8.83
N SER A 107 -4.30 -15.00 -9.42
CA SER A 107 -4.08 -13.74 -8.73
C SER A 107 -5.38 -13.20 -8.12
N ASP A 108 -5.27 -12.19 -7.27
CA ASP A 108 -6.43 -11.36 -6.90
C ASP A 108 -7.05 -10.72 -8.15
N MET A 109 -8.35 -10.42 -8.06
CA MET A 109 -9.06 -9.66 -9.11
C MET A 109 -8.60 -8.21 -9.08
N THR A 110 -8.25 -7.66 -10.22
CA THR A 110 -7.77 -6.27 -10.35
C THR A 110 -8.25 -5.68 -11.66
N ASN A 111 -8.89 -4.51 -11.60
CA ASN A 111 -9.45 -3.82 -12.78
C ASN A 111 -10.34 -4.74 -13.64
N GLY A 112 -11.14 -5.60 -12.97
CA GLY A 112 -12.10 -6.51 -13.60
C GLY A 112 -11.52 -7.80 -14.17
N TYR A 113 -10.22 -8.08 -13.96
CA TYR A 113 -9.54 -9.28 -14.47
C TYR A 113 -8.70 -9.95 -13.37
N ALA A 114 -8.56 -11.27 -13.45
CA ALA A 114 -7.54 -12.00 -12.68
C ALA A 114 -6.67 -12.81 -13.62
N VAL A 115 -5.40 -12.91 -13.30
CA VAL A 115 -4.46 -13.82 -13.96
C VAL A 115 -4.73 -15.24 -13.44
N VAL A 116 -4.81 -16.21 -14.33
CA VAL A 116 -4.93 -17.64 -13.98
C VAL A 116 -3.89 -18.45 -14.72
N ALA A 117 -3.38 -19.47 -14.06
CA ALA A 117 -2.43 -20.40 -14.66
C ALA A 117 -3.05 -21.80 -14.82
N LYS A 118 -2.73 -22.44 -15.94
CA LYS A 118 -3.05 -23.83 -16.23
C LYS A 118 -1.94 -24.45 -17.06
N ASN A 119 -1.38 -25.59 -16.61
CA ASN A 119 -0.28 -26.27 -17.29
C ASN A 119 0.92 -25.31 -17.56
N ASP A 120 1.35 -24.58 -16.56
CA ASP A 120 2.46 -23.60 -16.58
C ASP A 120 2.30 -22.47 -17.60
N GLN A 121 1.12 -22.26 -18.14
CA GLN A 121 0.78 -21.12 -18.98
C GLN A 121 -0.21 -20.19 -18.28
N TYR A 122 -0.05 -18.89 -18.51
CA TYR A 122 -0.84 -17.84 -17.89
C TYR A 122 -1.83 -17.23 -18.88
N GLY A 123 -3.02 -16.94 -18.41
CA GLY A 123 -4.12 -16.30 -19.14
C GLY A 123 -4.96 -15.46 -18.19
N TYR A 124 -6.16 -15.09 -18.61
CA TYR A 124 -7.00 -14.17 -17.86
C TYR A 124 -8.46 -14.61 -17.80
N ILE A 125 -9.08 -14.40 -16.65
CA ILE A 125 -10.53 -14.47 -16.47
C ILE A 125 -11.09 -13.08 -16.17
N LYS A 126 -12.37 -12.88 -16.50
CA LYS A 126 -13.16 -11.69 -16.12
C LYS A 126 -13.75 -11.84 -14.73
N GLN A 127 -14.21 -10.74 -14.14
CA GLN A 127 -14.99 -10.72 -12.90
C GLN A 127 -16.23 -11.63 -12.95
N SER A 128 -16.82 -11.88 -14.13
CA SER A 128 -17.90 -12.86 -14.29
C SER A 128 -17.46 -14.33 -14.09
N GLY A 129 -16.17 -14.59 -13.97
CA GLY A 129 -15.59 -15.94 -13.95
C GLY A 129 -15.37 -16.58 -15.32
N THR A 130 -15.70 -15.87 -16.41
CA THR A 130 -15.48 -16.37 -17.78
C THR A 130 -14.04 -16.11 -18.22
N ILE A 131 -13.51 -17.00 -19.07
CA ILE A 131 -12.18 -16.80 -19.66
C ILE A 131 -12.21 -15.58 -20.58
N ALA A 132 -11.27 -14.66 -20.35
CA ALA A 132 -11.03 -13.50 -21.22
C ALA A 132 -9.96 -13.83 -22.26
N ILE A 133 -8.88 -14.45 -21.81
CA ILE A 133 -7.74 -14.83 -22.65
C ILE A 133 -7.27 -16.21 -22.18
N GLU A 134 -7.29 -17.18 -23.10
CA GLU A 134 -6.81 -18.54 -22.81
C GLU A 134 -5.36 -18.53 -22.31
N PRO A 135 -4.98 -19.39 -21.35
CA PRO A 135 -3.61 -19.55 -20.89
C PRO A 135 -2.65 -19.87 -22.05
N ARG A 136 -1.69 -18.98 -22.31
CA ARG A 136 -0.73 -19.10 -23.43
C ARG A 136 0.57 -18.31 -23.24
N TYR A 137 0.71 -17.53 -22.16
CA TYR A 137 1.88 -16.73 -21.89
C TYR A 137 2.80 -17.44 -20.89
N GLU A 138 4.11 -17.19 -20.98
CA GLU A 138 5.11 -17.68 -20.01
C GLU A 138 4.93 -17.02 -18.64
N GLU A 139 4.57 -15.74 -18.64
CA GLU A 139 4.17 -14.96 -17.47
C GLU A 139 3.10 -13.95 -17.88
N ALA A 140 2.18 -13.66 -16.98
CA ALA A 140 1.19 -12.62 -17.15
C ALA A 140 0.98 -11.85 -15.83
N TYR A 141 0.65 -10.59 -15.95
CA TYR A 141 0.48 -9.68 -14.83
C TYR A 141 -0.89 -8.99 -14.94
N VAL A 142 -1.34 -8.37 -13.84
CA VAL A 142 -2.65 -7.73 -13.79
C VAL A 142 -2.78 -6.58 -14.81
N PHE A 143 -3.99 -6.36 -15.30
CA PHE A 143 -4.27 -5.18 -16.12
C PHE A 143 -4.11 -3.91 -15.31
N ALA A 144 -3.31 -2.98 -15.79
CA ALA A 144 -3.22 -1.64 -15.25
C ALA A 144 -4.49 -0.82 -15.59
N LYS A 145 -4.68 0.33 -14.94
CA LYS A 145 -5.87 1.20 -15.18
C LYS A 145 -6.01 1.68 -16.62
N ASN A 146 -4.92 1.73 -17.37
CA ASN A 146 -4.92 2.08 -18.79
C ASN A 146 -5.40 0.94 -19.71
N GLY A 147 -5.77 -0.22 -19.15
CA GLY A 147 -6.26 -1.37 -19.89
C GLY A 147 -5.18 -2.24 -20.55
N LEU A 148 -3.90 -2.02 -20.22
CA LEU A 148 -2.78 -2.83 -20.69
C LEU A 148 -2.26 -3.74 -19.59
N ALA A 149 -1.92 -4.99 -19.97
CA ALA A 149 -1.29 -5.95 -19.10
C ALA A 149 0.08 -6.36 -19.63
N ARG A 150 1.06 -6.40 -18.75
CA ARG A 150 2.39 -6.90 -19.07
C ARG A 150 2.35 -8.43 -19.20
N ILE A 151 2.96 -8.94 -20.26
CA ILE A 151 3.15 -10.38 -20.47
C ILE A 151 4.60 -10.69 -20.80
N LYS A 152 4.96 -11.97 -20.65
CA LYS A 152 6.22 -12.51 -21.15
C LYS A 152 5.96 -13.55 -22.24
N ARG A 153 6.68 -13.43 -23.34
CA ARG A 153 6.66 -14.33 -24.48
C ARG A 153 8.07 -14.44 -25.05
N ASN A 154 8.55 -15.63 -25.33
CA ASN A 154 9.90 -15.92 -25.84
C ASN A 154 11.00 -15.23 -24.97
N GLY A 155 10.83 -15.30 -23.64
CA GLY A 155 11.78 -14.72 -22.67
C GLY A 155 11.80 -13.20 -22.63
N LYS A 156 10.90 -12.48 -23.31
CA LYS A 156 10.83 -11.03 -23.37
C LYS A 156 9.48 -10.49 -22.88
N TYR A 157 9.50 -9.27 -22.35
CA TYR A 157 8.31 -8.58 -21.88
C TYR A 157 7.74 -7.64 -22.93
N GLY A 158 6.43 -7.61 -23.04
CA GLY A 158 5.61 -6.72 -23.86
C GLY A 158 4.26 -6.49 -23.19
N PHE A 159 3.35 -5.85 -23.89
CA PHE A 159 2.04 -5.49 -23.33
C PHE A 159 0.90 -5.83 -24.28
N ILE A 160 -0.18 -6.32 -23.72
CA ILE A 160 -1.42 -6.71 -24.43
C ILE A 160 -2.60 -5.87 -23.93
N ASN A 161 -3.64 -5.77 -24.76
CA ASN A 161 -4.95 -5.26 -24.36
C ASN A 161 -5.85 -6.41 -23.86
N ALA A 162 -7.07 -6.06 -23.43
CA ALA A 162 -8.04 -7.01 -22.88
C ALA A 162 -8.58 -8.05 -23.89
N GLN A 163 -8.35 -7.85 -25.20
CA GLN A 163 -8.61 -8.80 -26.27
C GLN A 163 -7.45 -9.79 -26.47
N GLY A 164 -6.33 -9.58 -25.77
CA GLY A 164 -5.12 -10.38 -25.92
C GLY A 164 -4.29 -10.02 -27.15
N GLU A 165 -4.54 -8.85 -27.71
CA GLU A 165 -3.76 -8.30 -28.82
C GLU A 165 -2.50 -7.62 -28.26
N GLU A 166 -1.36 -7.85 -28.91
CA GLU A 166 -0.07 -7.30 -28.53
C GLU A 166 0.01 -5.83 -28.98
N VAL A 167 -0.17 -4.89 -28.03
CA VAL A 167 -0.10 -3.44 -28.27
C VAL A 167 1.37 -3.00 -28.31
N ILE A 168 2.19 -3.55 -27.43
CA ILE A 168 3.63 -3.29 -27.37
C ILE A 168 4.35 -4.62 -27.45
N LYS A 169 5.17 -4.79 -28.49
CA LYS A 169 5.87 -6.04 -28.77
C LYS A 169 6.73 -6.51 -27.61
N ALA A 170 6.77 -7.81 -27.38
CA ALA A 170 7.61 -8.43 -26.36
C ALA A 170 9.09 -8.40 -26.79
N VAL A 171 9.77 -7.29 -26.50
CA VAL A 171 11.17 -7.02 -26.86
C VAL A 171 12.04 -6.66 -25.67
N TYR A 172 11.45 -6.29 -24.53
CA TYR A 172 12.18 -5.81 -23.36
C TYR A 172 12.75 -6.94 -22.52
N LEU A 173 13.90 -6.70 -21.88
CA LEU A 173 14.54 -7.64 -20.94
C LEU A 173 13.76 -7.72 -19.64
N THR A 174 13.31 -6.56 -19.14
CA THR A 174 12.38 -6.41 -18.03
C THR A 174 11.41 -5.27 -18.33
N ALA A 175 10.25 -5.28 -17.68
CA ALA A 175 9.30 -4.19 -17.71
C ALA A 175 8.55 -4.12 -16.38
N SER A 176 8.13 -2.91 -15.96
CA SER A 176 7.13 -2.72 -14.91
C SER A 176 5.73 -2.74 -15.51
N ASP A 177 4.71 -2.83 -14.66
CA ASP A 177 3.36 -2.47 -15.07
C ASP A 177 3.27 -0.96 -15.33
N PHE A 178 2.25 -0.52 -16.08
CA PHE A 178 2.00 0.90 -16.28
C PHE A 178 1.53 1.57 -14.98
N ASP A 179 2.09 2.74 -14.69
CA ASP A 179 1.59 3.61 -13.62
C ASP A 179 0.26 4.29 -13.98
N ASP A 180 -0.35 4.97 -13.02
CA ASP A 180 -1.62 5.69 -13.21
C ASP A 180 -1.53 6.86 -14.22
N HIS A 181 -0.32 7.24 -14.65
CA HIS A 181 -0.06 8.28 -15.64
C HIS A 181 0.32 7.70 -17.02
N GLY A 182 0.31 6.38 -17.15
CA GLY A 182 0.56 5.69 -18.41
C GLY A 182 2.04 5.56 -18.76
N ASN A 183 2.95 5.48 -17.77
CA ASN A 183 4.36 5.20 -18.00
C ASN A 183 4.69 3.79 -17.50
N ALA A 184 5.56 3.09 -18.20
CA ALA A 184 6.18 1.85 -17.74
C ALA A 184 7.70 1.95 -17.82
N ILE A 185 8.38 1.47 -16.78
CA ILE A 185 9.84 1.34 -16.79
C ILE A 185 10.20 0.09 -17.56
N VAL A 186 11.13 0.20 -18.48
CA VAL A 186 11.58 -0.91 -19.31
C VAL A 186 13.10 -1.00 -19.34
N GLN A 187 13.61 -2.21 -19.57
CA GLN A 187 15.03 -2.46 -19.75
C GLN A 187 15.31 -3.02 -21.15
N THR A 188 16.27 -2.44 -21.80
CA THR A 188 16.90 -2.97 -23.04
C THR A 188 18.34 -3.41 -22.75
N LYS A 189 19.07 -3.81 -23.78
CA LYS A 189 20.52 -4.09 -23.65
C LYS A 189 21.32 -2.84 -23.29
N SER A 190 20.81 -1.64 -23.58
CA SER A 190 21.48 -0.35 -23.32
C SER A 190 21.22 0.20 -21.92
N GLY A 191 20.30 -0.39 -21.14
CA GLY A 191 19.95 0.05 -19.78
C GLY A 191 18.46 0.23 -19.58
N TYR A 192 18.12 0.86 -18.46
CA TYR A 192 16.75 1.18 -18.06
C TYR A 192 16.30 2.54 -18.61
N GLY A 193 15.04 2.65 -18.94
CA GLY A 193 14.35 3.87 -19.36
C GLY A 193 12.84 3.74 -19.15
N ALA A 194 12.05 4.60 -19.78
CA ALA A 194 10.59 4.55 -19.68
C ALA A 194 9.93 4.68 -21.05
N ILE A 195 8.73 4.11 -21.15
CA ILE A 195 7.87 4.17 -22.34
C ILE A 195 6.47 4.66 -21.98
N ASP A 196 5.78 5.23 -22.95
CA ASP A 196 4.35 5.52 -22.89
C ASP A 196 3.49 4.30 -23.28
N GLN A 197 2.16 4.45 -23.23
CA GLN A 197 1.17 3.42 -23.57
C GLN A 197 1.21 2.94 -25.03
N LYS A 198 1.89 3.68 -25.91
CA LYS A 198 2.08 3.32 -27.33
C LYS A 198 3.43 2.64 -27.56
N GLY A 199 4.24 2.48 -26.49
CA GLY A 199 5.60 1.96 -26.56
C GLY A 199 6.62 2.98 -27.04
N VAL A 200 6.27 4.28 -27.08
CA VAL A 200 7.21 5.34 -27.43
C VAL A 200 8.08 5.61 -26.20
N GLN A 201 9.40 5.63 -26.41
CA GLN A 201 10.36 5.90 -25.36
C GLN A 201 10.28 7.36 -24.90
N THR A 202 9.88 7.58 -23.63
CA THR A 202 9.80 8.90 -22.99
C THR A 202 11.08 9.22 -22.22
N VAL A 203 11.73 8.20 -21.65
CA VAL A 203 13.05 8.31 -21.03
C VAL A 203 14.00 7.33 -21.72
N ALA A 204 15.14 7.82 -22.20
CA ALA A 204 16.11 7.00 -22.91
C ALA A 204 16.58 5.80 -22.07
N CYS A 205 16.65 4.61 -22.68
CA CYS A 205 17.16 3.40 -22.03
C CYS A 205 18.69 3.45 -21.96
N GLN A 206 19.23 4.11 -20.93
CA GLN A 206 20.66 4.34 -20.76
C GLN A 206 21.14 4.29 -19.31
N TYR A 207 20.23 4.15 -18.36
CA TYR A 207 20.55 4.16 -16.92
C TYR A 207 20.82 2.75 -16.40
N ASP A 208 21.71 2.65 -15.40
CA ASP A 208 22.01 1.38 -14.72
C ASP A 208 20.79 0.86 -13.94
N SER A 209 19.99 1.78 -13.39
CA SER A 209 18.66 1.49 -12.84
C SER A 209 17.76 2.71 -12.91
N MET A 210 16.46 2.46 -12.88
CA MET A 210 15.43 3.50 -12.85
C MET A 210 14.26 3.04 -11.97
N GLY A 211 13.84 3.90 -11.04
CA GLY A 211 12.68 3.71 -10.18
C GLY A 211 11.37 4.15 -10.85
N ALA A 212 10.25 3.85 -10.20
CA ALA A 212 8.94 4.33 -10.63
C ALA A 212 8.85 5.87 -10.51
N PHE A 213 7.95 6.47 -11.30
CA PHE A 213 7.67 7.89 -11.14
C PHE A 213 6.85 8.15 -9.88
N SER A 214 7.31 9.10 -9.08
CA SER A 214 6.55 9.63 -7.94
C SER A 214 5.27 10.34 -8.39
N LYS A 215 4.40 10.68 -7.45
CA LYS A 215 3.20 11.52 -7.70
C LYS A 215 3.56 12.85 -8.36
N ASP A 216 4.74 13.40 -8.07
CA ASP A 216 5.26 14.64 -8.67
C ASP A 216 5.90 14.45 -10.05
N GLY A 217 5.91 13.24 -10.58
CA GLY A 217 6.41 12.93 -11.92
C GLY A 217 7.93 12.81 -12.03
N LEU A 218 8.62 12.60 -10.92
CA LEU A 218 10.06 12.39 -10.88
C LEU A 218 10.40 10.94 -10.58
N ALA A 219 11.34 10.37 -11.31
CA ALA A 219 11.86 9.02 -11.08
C ALA A 219 13.34 9.09 -10.67
N LEU A 220 13.69 8.26 -9.70
CA LEU A 220 15.07 8.03 -9.31
C LEU A 220 15.82 7.31 -10.44
N ILE A 221 16.99 7.79 -10.80
CA ILE A 221 17.88 7.14 -11.75
C ILE A 221 19.24 6.88 -11.09
N CYS A 222 19.89 5.80 -11.49
CA CYS A 222 21.29 5.52 -11.16
C CYS A 222 22.11 5.46 -12.43
N GLN A 223 23.28 6.07 -12.39
CA GLN A 223 24.27 6.00 -13.45
C GLN A 223 25.67 6.08 -12.83
N ASN A 224 26.53 5.09 -13.12
CA ASN A 224 27.87 4.96 -12.54
C ASN A 224 27.86 5.00 -11.00
N ASP A 225 26.96 4.22 -10.37
CA ASP A 225 26.76 4.12 -8.92
C ASP A 225 26.33 5.44 -8.23
N LEU A 226 25.97 6.46 -9.00
CA LEU A 226 25.43 7.72 -8.46
C LEU A 226 23.97 7.90 -8.83
N TYR A 227 23.24 8.49 -7.91
CA TYR A 227 21.80 8.70 -8.00
C TYR A 227 21.45 10.14 -8.38
N GLY A 228 20.44 10.27 -9.22
CA GLY A 228 19.86 11.53 -9.69
C GLY A 228 18.38 11.37 -9.98
N TYR A 229 17.77 12.33 -10.66
CA TYR A 229 16.34 12.31 -10.96
C TYR A 229 16.03 12.83 -12.36
N VAL A 230 15.08 12.16 -13.02
CA VAL A 230 14.51 12.58 -14.31
C VAL A 230 13.00 12.78 -14.17
N ASP A 231 12.44 13.62 -15.03
CA ASP A 231 10.99 13.73 -15.18
C ASP A 231 10.44 12.74 -16.24
N ARG A 232 9.09 12.73 -16.41
CA ARG A 232 8.40 11.83 -17.36
C ARG A 232 8.78 12.08 -18.83
N THR A 233 9.37 13.22 -19.16
CA THR A 233 9.81 13.58 -20.52
C THR A 233 11.26 13.19 -20.79
N GLY A 234 11.97 12.67 -19.79
CA GLY A 234 13.39 12.34 -19.86
C GLY A 234 14.32 13.50 -19.54
N THR A 235 13.76 14.66 -19.11
CA THR A 235 14.58 15.79 -18.67
C THR A 235 15.26 15.47 -17.35
N VAL A 236 16.58 15.60 -17.30
CA VAL A 236 17.37 15.38 -16.07
C VAL A 236 17.21 16.59 -15.15
N ILE A 237 16.42 16.42 -14.08
CA ILE A 237 16.19 17.46 -13.05
C ILE A 237 17.38 17.54 -12.08
N VAL A 238 17.91 16.38 -11.72
CA VAL A 238 19.11 16.28 -10.87
C VAL A 238 20.07 15.30 -11.53
N LYS A 239 21.24 15.79 -11.95
CA LYS A 239 22.29 14.91 -12.48
C LYS A 239 22.72 13.90 -11.40
N PRO A 240 23.04 12.65 -11.77
CA PRO A 240 23.58 11.67 -10.84
C PRO A 240 24.80 12.22 -10.09
N LYS A 241 24.68 12.37 -8.77
CA LYS A 241 25.72 12.94 -7.90
C LYS A 241 25.64 12.50 -6.45
N TYR A 242 24.56 11.83 -6.04
CA TYR A 242 24.38 11.35 -4.68
C TYR A 242 24.80 9.88 -4.57
N GLU A 243 25.49 9.52 -3.48
CA GLU A 243 25.91 8.13 -3.20
C GLU A 243 24.73 7.22 -2.92
N ASN A 244 23.62 7.78 -2.45
CA ASN A 244 22.32 7.11 -2.30
C ASN A 244 21.21 8.15 -2.32
N ALA A 245 19.99 7.73 -2.69
CA ALA A 245 18.82 8.61 -2.69
C ALA A 245 17.54 7.78 -2.60
N ARG A 246 16.43 8.41 -2.24
CA ARG A 246 15.08 7.82 -2.18
C ARG A 246 14.18 8.52 -3.18
N ASP A 247 13.06 7.87 -3.51
CA ASP A 247 12.01 8.49 -4.31
C ASP A 247 11.45 9.74 -3.62
N PHE A 248 10.82 10.64 -4.37
CA PHE A 248 10.11 11.78 -3.78
C PHE A 248 8.90 11.30 -2.98
N GLY A 249 8.81 11.73 -1.72
CA GLY A 249 7.69 11.48 -0.82
C GLY A 249 6.54 12.47 -1.00
N ASP A 250 5.50 12.34 -0.18
CA ASP A 250 4.27 13.13 -0.26
C ASP A 250 4.46 14.65 -0.16
N ASN A 251 5.52 15.11 0.50
CA ASN A 251 5.84 16.53 0.71
C ASN A 251 6.73 17.14 -0.37
N LYS A 252 6.83 16.51 -1.55
CA LYS A 252 7.70 16.98 -2.65
C LYS A 252 9.16 17.08 -2.25
N MET A 253 9.59 16.24 -1.34
CA MET A 253 10.97 16.15 -0.86
C MET A 253 11.47 14.72 -1.01
N ALA A 254 12.76 14.60 -1.37
CA ALA A 254 13.47 13.33 -1.43
C ALA A 254 14.65 13.34 -0.47
N ALA A 255 14.83 12.27 0.28
CA ALA A 255 16.03 12.07 1.08
C ALA A 255 17.19 11.69 0.18
N VAL A 256 18.33 12.38 0.33
CA VAL A 256 19.56 12.16 -0.43
C VAL A 256 20.74 11.96 0.49
N PHE A 257 21.67 11.06 0.11
CA PHE A 257 22.82 10.71 0.91
C PHE A 257 24.12 11.19 0.22
N ARG A 258 24.92 11.94 0.96
CA ARG A 258 26.23 12.42 0.53
C ARG A 258 27.13 12.63 1.75
N ALA A 259 28.41 12.33 1.60
CA ALA A 259 29.40 12.52 2.66
C ALA A 259 28.96 11.90 3.99
N THR A 260 28.51 10.62 3.95
CA THR A 260 28.10 9.80 5.10
C THR A 260 26.82 10.24 5.83
N ARG A 261 26.07 11.20 5.28
CA ARG A 261 24.87 11.76 5.91
C ARG A 261 23.72 11.90 4.93
N TRP A 262 22.50 11.83 5.48
CA TRP A 262 21.25 12.10 4.78
C TRP A 262 20.81 13.55 4.98
N GLY A 263 20.37 14.18 3.90
CA GLY A 263 19.70 15.48 3.85
C GLY A 263 18.48 15.40 2.93
N TYR A 264 17.89 16.52 2.58
CA TYR A 264 16.70 16.56 1.73
C TYR A 264 16.85 17.57 0.60
N ILE A 265 16.25 17.22 -0.55
CA ILE A 265 16.10 18.10 -1.70
C ILE A 265 14.61 18.25 -2.04
N ASN A 266 14.26 19.35 -2.71
CA ASN A 266 12.92 19.54 -3.30
C ASN A 266 12.87 19.05 -4.75
N THR A 267 11.69 19.09 -5.38
CA THR A 267 11.45 18.66 -6.77
C THR A 267 12.22 19.46 -7.83
N LYS A 268 12.84 20.60 -7.49
CA LYS A 268 13.75 21.35 -8.35
C LYS A 268 15.22 20.96 -8.14
N GLY A 269 15.51 19.97 -7.31
CA GLY A 269 16.84 19.51 -6.98
C GLY A 269 17.63 20.44 -6.04
N LYS A 270 16.95 21.43 -5.42
CA LYS A 270 17.56 22.34 -4.45
C LYS A 270 17.62 21.65 -3.08
N GLU A 271 18.79 21.68 -2.43
CA GLU A 271 18.92 21.25 -1.03
C GLU A 271 18.06 22.15 -0.13
N VAL A 272 17.12 21.53 0.60
CA VAL A 272 16.27 22.19 1.61
C VAL A 272 16.77 21.89 3.01
N LEU A 273 17.45 20.76 3.18
CA LEU A 273 18.18 20.41 4.38
C LEU A 273 19.52 19.79 4.00
N LYS A 274 20.62 20.36 4.50
CA LYS A 274 21.99 19.82 4.28
C LYS A 274 22.10 18.41 4.88
N PRO A 275 22.96 17.54 4.33
CA PRO A 275 23.24 16.22 4.89
C PRO A 275 23.63 16.30 6.37
N THR A 276 22.78 15.84 7.28
CA THR A 276 22.90 15.99 8.73
C THR A 276 22.70 14.68 9.47
N TYR A 277 21.74 13.84 9.00
CA TYR A 277 21.30 12.64 9.74
C TYR A 277 22.06 11.38 9.33
N VAL A 278 22.23 10.46 10.30
CA VAL A 278 22.83 9.14 10.04
C VAL A 278 21.91 8.28 9.19
N LYS A 279 20.60 8.32 9.48
CA LYS A 279 19.54 7.71 8.66
C LYS A 279 18.35 8.64 8.62
N ALA A 280 17.75 8.78 7.45
CA ALA A 280 16.53 9.52 7.22
C ALA A 280 15.69 8.82 6.14
N TRP A 281 14.38 8.94 6.24
CA TRP A 281 13.39 8.41 5.31
C TRP A 281 12.60 9.54 4.68
N ASN A 282 11.77 9.23 3.70
CA ASN A 282 10.90 10.20 3.07
C ASN A 282 9.81 10.70 4.03
N PHE A 283 9.21 11.84 3.68
CA PHE A 283 8.03 12.32 4.38
C PHE A 283 6.81 11.51 3.96
N VAL A 284 6.08 10.99 4.94
CA VAL A 284 4.77 10.37 4.80
C VAL A 284 3.82 11.01 5.81
N GLY A 285 2.66 11.47 5.36
CA GLY A 285 1.69 12.15 6.21
C GLY A 285 2.25 13.37 6.95
N GLY A 286 3.22 14.07 6.37
CA GLY A 286 3.87 15.26 6.93
C GLY A 286 4.93 14.97 7.98
N ARG A 287 5.40 13.73 8.10
CA ARG A 287 6.45 13.31 9.03
C ARG A 287 7.52 12.51 8.32
N ALA A 288 8.80 12.77 8.63
CA ALA A 288 9.93 11.96 8.16
C ALA A 288 10.52 11.17 9.34
N LEU A 289 10.57 9.86 9.19
CA LEU A 289 11.27 8.98 10.13
C LEU A 289 12.77 9.27 10.06
N LEU A 290 13.42 9.32 11.21
CA LEU A 290 14.85 9.49 11.31
C LEU A 290 15.46 8.66 12.44
N GLN A 291 16.77 8.46 12.38
CA GLN A 291 17.52 7.84 13.47
C GLN A 291 18.59 8.79 14.00
N LYS A 292 18.61 9.00 15.32
CA LYS A 292 19.66 9.71 16.08
C LYS A 292 20.05 8.85 17.28
N ASN A 293 21.35 8.68 17.50
CA ASN A 293 21.88 7.91 18.65
C ASN A 293 21.24 6.51 18.79
N LYS A 294 21.04 5.80 17.66
CA LYS A 294 20.37 4.48 17.57
C LYS A 294 18.90 4.46 17.96
N LYS A 295 18.30 5.58 18.33
CA LYS A 295 16.85 5.73 18.59
C LYS A 295 16.15 6.39 17.41
N PHE A 296 14.86 6.10 17.26
CA PHE A 296 14.02 6.59 16.17
C PHE A 296 13.05 7.66 16.67
N GLY A 297 12.83 8.68 15.85
CA GLY A 297 11.88 9.76 16.06
C GLY A 297 11.41 10.32 14.73
N TYR A 298 10.71 11.44 14.73
CA TYR A 298 10.14 11.99 13.51
C TYR A 298 10.31 13.50 13.42
N LEU A 299 10.70 13.96 12.22
CA LEU A 299 10.74 15.38 11.86
C LEU A 299 9.40 15.85 11.33
N GLY A 300 9.07 17.09 11.62
CA GLY A 300 8.07 17.89 10.91
C GLY A 300 8.59 18.39 9.56
N THR A 301 7.70 19.02 8.79
CA THR A 301 8.05 19.61 7.47
C THR A 301 8.92 20.86 7.56
N ASP A 302 9.06 21.43 8.74
CA ASP A 302 10.00 22.49 9.13
C ASP A 302 11.40 21.97 9.50
N PHE A 303 11.57 20.63 9.46
CA PHE A 303 12.79 19.91 9.87
C PHE A 303 13.11 19.98 11.38
N GLU A 304 12.18 20.39 12.20
CA GLU A 304 12.26 20.29 13.65
C GLU A 304 11.72 18.93 14.14
N TYR A 305 12.14 18.52 15.34
CA TYR A 305 11.61 17.31 15.96
C TYR A 305 10.17 17.51 16.41
N GLU A 306 9.24 16.82 15.80
CA GLU A 306 7.87 16.72 16.27
C GLU A 306 7.69 15.60 17.29
N ILE A 307 8.49 14.54 17.13
CA ILE A 307 8.54 13.40 18.04
C ILE A 307 10.01 13.07 18.26
N ASP A 308 10.47 13.21 19.50
CA ASP A 308 11.86 12.99 19.87
C ASP A 308 12.31 11.54 19.59
N PRO A 309 13.61 11.33 19.30
CA PRO A 309 14.17 10.02 19.02
C PRO A 309 14.31 9.15 20.29
N ASP A 310 13.20 8.60 20.77
CA ASP A 310 13.12 7.77 21.99
C ASP A 310 12.84 6.29 21.71
N TYR A 311 12.32 5.95 20.52
CA TYR A 311 11.91 4.59 20.19
C TYR A 311 13.09 3.72 19.78
N GLU A 312 13.06 2.43 20.15
CA GLU A 312 14.05 1.42 19.73
C GLU A 312 13.90 1.04 18.26
N LYS A 313 12.65 0.95 17.80
CA LYS A 313 12.25 0.78 16.41
C LYS A 313 11.04 1.64 16.14
N ALA A 314 10.90 2.11 14.91
CA ALA A 314 9.72 2.83 14.45
C ALA A 314 9.56 2.59 12.93
N ARG A 315 8.33 2.70 12.45
CA ARG A 315 8.00 2.67 11.03
C ARG A 315 7.55 4.05 10.56
N GLU A 316 7.54 4.27 9.25
CA GLU A 316 6.99 5.49 8.67
C GLU A 316 5.51 5.62 9.04
N PHE A 317 4.99 6.84 9.07
CA PHE A 317 3.56 7.04 9.25
C PHE A 317 2.80 6.47 8.06
N SER A 318 1.66 5.84 8.30
CA SER A 318 0.69 5.51 7.25
C SER A 318 -0.07 6.77 6.82
N GLU A 319 -0.74 6.73 5.66
CA GLU A 319 -1.53 7.87 5.14
C GLU A 319 -2.61 8.32 6.13
N ASN A 320 -3.15 7.42 6.94
CA ASN A 320 -4.11 7.74 7.99
C ASN A 320 -3.49 8.40 9.25
N GLY A 321 -2.17 8.64 9.26
CA GLY A 321 -1.48 9.38 10.31
C GLY A 321 -1.18 8.58 11.58
N LEU A 322 -1.06 7.26 11.47
CA LEU A 322 -0.64 6.37 12.55
C LEU A 322 0.73 5.76 12.23
N ALA A 323 1.54 5.56 13.26
CA ALA A 323 2.83 4.87 13.15
C ALA A 323 2.99 3.79 14.21
N VAL A 324 3.64 2.69 13.83
CA VAL A 324 4.00 1.61 14.74
C VAL A 324 5.38 1.91 15.33
N VAL A 325 5.47 1.88 16.66
CA VAL A 325 6.70 2.16 17.41
C VAL A 325 7.00 1.04 18.41
N CYS A 326 8.26 0.88 18.77
CA CYS A 326 8.72 -0.16 19.69
C CYS A 326 9.48 0.47 20.87
N MET A 327 9.10 0.06 22.08
CA MET A 327 9.80 0.32 23.33
C MET A 327 9.88 -0.99 24.13
N ASP A 328 10.98 -1.23 24.80
CA ASP A 328 11.23 -2.43 25.62
C ASP A 328 10.90 -3.74 24.86
N GLY A 329 11.25 -3.77 23.55
CA GLY A 329 11.01 -4.92 22.67
C GLY A 329 9.53 -5.18 22.34
N LYS A 330 8.61 -4.29 22.69
CA LYS A 330 7.17 -4.39 22.42
C LYS A 330 6.68 -3.27 21.52
N PHE A 331 5.74 -3.60 20.65
CA PHE A 331 5.15 -2.67 19.69
C PHE A 331 3.87 -2.06 20.22
N GLY A 332 3.68 -0.78 19.88
CA GLY A 332 2.49 0.02 20.13
C GLY A 332 2.23 0.93 18.94
N VAL A 333 1.25 1.82 19.07
CA VAL A 333 0.83 2.74 18.02
C VAL A 333 0.77 4.16 18.57
N ILE A 334 1.28 5.11 17.80
CA ILE A 334 1.17 6.54 18.05
C ILE A 334 0.49 7.26 16.90
N ASP A 335 -0.09 8.42 17.17
CA ASP A 335 -0.54 9.35 16.13
C ASP A 335 0.59 10.31 15.70
N ARG A 336 0.35 11.15 14.68
CA ARG A 336 1.34 12.08 14.12
C ARG A 336 1.82 13.17 15.10
N TYR A 337 1.20 13.28 16.25
CA TYR A 337 1.60 14.19 17.33
C TYR A 337 2.33 13.50 18.48
N GLY A 338 2.56 12.18 18.34
CA GLY A 338 3.20 11.35 19.36
C GLY A 338 2.26 10.86 20.46
N ASN A 339 0.94 11.14 20.36
CA ASN A 339 0.00 10.61 21.35
C ASN A 339 -0.16 9.10 21.19
N ARG A 340 -0.19 8.40 22.31
CA ARG A 340 -0.35 6.95 22.32
C ARG A 340 -1.78 6.54 21.95
N VAL A 341 -1.91 5.81 20.83
CA VAL A 341 -3.16 5.19 20.37
C VAL A 341 -3.29 3.76 20.92
N ALA A 342 -2.22 2.98 20.90
CA ALA A 342 -2.16 1.67 21.52
C ALA A 342 -0.88 1.52 22.36
N LYS A 343 -0.99 0.81 23.50
CA LYS A 343 0.14 0.56 24.41
C LYS A 343 1.20 -0.30 23.71
N THR A 344 2.46 -0.10 24.09
CA THR A 344 3.60 -0.95 23.70
C THR A 344 3.55 -2.28 24.47
N GLU A 345 2.71 -3.22 24.01
CA GLU A 345 2.52 -4.52 24.66
C GLU A 345 2.42 -5.69 23.69
N TYR A 346 2.47 -5.43 22.38
CA TYR A 346 2.33 -6.44 21.34
C TYR A 346 3.69 -6.97 20.88
N ASN A 347 3.71 -8.20 20.39
CA ASN A 347 4.92 -8.79 19.79
C ASN A 347 5.16 -8.23 18.39
N ASP A 348 4.09 -7.90 17.66
CA ASP A 348 4.11 -7.17 16.39
C ASP A 348 2.75 -6.52 16.13
N ILE A 349 2.75 -5.46 15.31
CA ILE A 349 1.57 -4.76 14.78
C ILE A 349 1.89 -4.46 13.32
N GLN A 350 1.01 -4.81 12.40
CA GLN A 350 1.15 -4.40 11.00
C GLN A 350 0.79 -2.92 10.82
N ASP A 351 1.19 -2.30 9.71
CA ASP A 351 0.80 -0.94 9.42
C ASP A 351 -0.71 -0.87 9.12
N PHE A 352 -1.32 0.27 9.44
CA PHE A 352 -2.74 0.47 9.16
C PHE A 352 -2.96 0.76 7.68
N GLY A 353 -3.87 0.02 7.05
CA GLY A 353 -4.38 0.32 5.72
C GLY A 353 -5.57 1.29 5.75
N ASP A 354 -6.15 1.55 4.58
CA ASP A 354 -7.26 2.51 4.37
C ASP A 354 -8.56 2.13 5.07
N THR A 355 -8.71 0.87 5.47
CA THR A 355 -9.88 0.39 6.22
C THR A 355 -9.94 0.92 7.65
N GLY A 356 -8.81 1.39 8.19
CA GLY A 356 -8.68 1.79 9.59
C GLY A 356 -8.57 0.61 10.56
N TYR A 357 -8.19 -0.57 10.06
CA TYR A 357 -7.91 -1.77 10.86
C TYR A 357 -6.49 -2.26 10.58
N THR A 358 -5.91 -2.97 11.56
CA THR A 358 -4.61 -3.61 11.45
C THR A 358 -4.59 -4.95 12.16
N ILE A 359 -3.57 -5.76 11.86
CA ILE A 359 -3.32 -7.05 12.47
C ILE A 359 -2.32 -6.84 13.62
N VAL A 360 -2.64 -7.39 14.78
CA VAL A 360 -1.76 -7.40 15.96
C VAL A 360 -1.38 -8.82 16.32
N GLN A 361 -0.14 -9.00 16.80
CA GLN A 361 0.34 -10.28 17.31
C GLN A 361 0.66 -10.19 18.80
N LYS A 362 0.18 -11.17 19.59
CA LYS A 362 0.52 -11.32 20.99
C LYS A 362 0.58 -12.81 21.34
N ASN A 363 1.68 -13.25 21.97
CA ASN A 363 1.87 -14.64 22.39
C ASN A 363 1.70 -15.67 21.24
N GLY A 364 2.22 -15.34 20.05
CA GLY A 364 2.16 -16.22 18.88
C GLY A 364 0.80 -16.32 18.20
N LYS A 365 -0.21 -15.57 18.66
CA LYS A 365 -1.55 -15.50 18.07
C LYS A 365 -1.83 -14.12 17.50
N TYR A 366 -2.73 -14.07 16.55
CA TYR A 366 -3.11 -12.86 15.82
C TYR A 366 -4.55 -12.44 16.14
N GLY A 367 -4.81 -11.14 16.08
CA GLY A 367 -6.11 -10.52 16.26
C GLY A 367 -6.21 -9.23 15.44
N ILE A 368 -7.36 -8.55 15.50
CA ILE A 368 -7.62 -7.31 14.78
C ILE A 368 -7.76 -6.15 15.76
N MET A 369 -7.10 -5.06 15.45
CA MET A 369 -7.17 -3.78 16.15
C MET A 369 -7.69 -2.71 15.18
N ASN A 370 -8.55 -1.82 15.65
CA ASN A 370 -8.94 -0.64 14.87
C ASN A 370 -8.00 0.56 15.13
N ALA A 371 -8.10 1.59 14.29
CA ALA A 371 -7.28 2.80 14.39
C ALA A 371 -7.50 3.64 15.66
N LYS A 372 -8.43 3.26 16.55
CA LYS A 372 -8.59 3.83 17.89
C LYS A 372 -7.87 3.02 18.97
N GLY A 373 -7.08 2.01 18.58
CA GLY A 373 -6.33 1.15 19.49
C GLY A 373 -7.17 0.06 20.19
N LYS A 374 -8.43 -0.14 19.76
CA LYS A 374 -9.32 -1.15 20.34
C LYS A 374 -9.18 -2.49 19.60
N ILE A 375 -9.00 -3.60 20.34
CA ILE A 375 -9.11 -4.95 19.79
C ILE A 375 -10.58 -5.22 19.45
N THR A 376 -10.86 -5.49 18.19
CA THR A 376 -12.21 -5.77 17.67
C THR A 376 -12.43 -7.25 17.41
N ALA A 377 -11.45 -7.97 16.89
CA ALA A 377 -11.45 -9.44 16.87
C ALA A 377 -10.37 -9.98 17.82
N LYS A 378 -10.73 -10.96 18.64
CA LYS A 378 -9.87 -11.52 19.69
C LYS A 378 -8.54 -12.04 19.12
N ILE A 379 -7.46 -11.93 19.90
CA ILE A 379 -6.14 -12.45 19.56
C ILE A 379 -6.13 -13.96 19.80
N GLN A 380 -6.49 -14.73 18.78
CA GLN A 380 -6.65 -16.19 18.87
C GLN A 380 -6.26 -16.96 17.61
N TYR A 381 -6.17 -16.29 16.45
CA TYR A 381 -5.94 -16.92 15.16
C TYR A 381 -4.47 -17.33 14.97
N GLN A 382 -4.23 -18.36 14.16
CA GLN A 382 -2.87 -18.80 13.81
C GLN A 382 -2.24 -17.94 12.71
N ALA A 383 -3.07 -17.42 11.81
CA ALA A 383 -2.70 -16.44 10.81
C ALA A 383 -3.91 -15.58 10.43
N ILE A 384 -3.64 -14.40 9.91
CA ILE A 384 -4.64 -13.49 9.35
C ILE A 384 -4.09 -13.00 8.01
N GLY A 385 -4.90 -13.05 6.95
CA GLY A 385 -4.55 -12.50 5.65
C GLY A 385 -4.88 -11.01 5.53
N VAL A 386 -4.85 -10.51 4.32
CA VAL A 386 -5.06 -9.07 4.04
C VAL A 386 -6.48 -8.66 4.40
N ILE A 387 -6.59 -7.54 5.12
CA ILE A 387 -7.88 -6.92 5.48
C ILE A 387 -8.42 -6.20 4.25
N SER A 388 -9.62 -6.53 3.81
CA SER A 388 -10.27 -5.88 2.68
C SER A 388 -11.63 -5.30 3.07
N ALA A 389 -12.07 -4.30 2.33
CA ALA A 389 -13.44 -3.76 2.43
C ALA A 389 -14.26 -4.27 1.25
N ILE A 390 -15.55 -4.55 1.49
CA ILE A 390 -16.54 -4.83 0.46
C ILE A 390 -17.54 -3.68 0.42
N ASN A 391 -17.91 -3.27 -0.78
CA ASN A 391 -18.88 -2.20 -1.01
C ASN A 391 -20.32 -2.70 -0.88
#